data_e922b97c4a4341fc26465e1abcb7d368
#
_entry.id   e922b97c4a4341fc26465e1abcb7d368
#
_cell.length_a   1.000
_cell.length_b   1.000
_cell.length_c   1.000
_cell.angle_alpha   90.00
_cell.angle_beta   90.00
_cell.angle_gamma   90.00
#
_symmetry.space_group_name_H-M   'P 1'
#
loop_
_entity.id
_entity.type
_entity.pdbx_description
1 polymer ?
#
loop_
_entity_poly.entity_id
_entity_poly.type
_entity_poly.pdbx_seq_one_letter_code
_entity_poly.pdbx_strand_id
1 'polypeptide(L)'
;ELYPNLSPNAVERFKDLIKSEAYNNIAFHRVIKNKLIQGGDIEFGRKDKLDYGKIGTGKSGLGTIKSEIENNFDFKKGSVGLARSLKYDTEDSQFFIILEDEPLFEGEYTPVGKVLFGLDALYKIKYSHRSEYVLRPDFIITFKMLEY
;
A
#
# COMPACT_ATOMS: atom_id res chain seq x y z
N GLU A 1 7.03 -1.72 -10.99
CA GLU A 1 7.73 -0.52 -11.49
C GLU A 1 7.32 0.69 -10.66
N LEU A 2 8.31 1.50 -10.24
CA LEU A 2 8.06 2.72 -9.46
C LEU A 2 8.11 3.96 -10.35
N TYR A 3 7.38 5.00 -9.95
CA TYR A 3 7.23 6.25 -10.72
C TYR A 3 7.79 7.46 -9.95
N PRO A 4 9.13 7.57 -9.77
CA PRO A 4 9.73 8.66 -9.01
C PRO A 4 9.50 10.05 -9.64
N ASN A 5 9.27 10.11 -10.95
CA ASN A 5 8.98 11.38 -11.62
C ASN A 5 7.60 11.94 -11.29
N LEU A 6 6.64 11.08 -10.93
CA LEU A 6 5.30 11.49 -10.55
C LEU A 6 5.20 11.84 -9.06
N SER A 7 5.86 11.04 -8.22
CA SER A 7 5.73 11.15 -6.77
C SER A 7 7.10 10.92 -6.11
N PRO A 8 8.03 11.88 -6.24
CA PRO A 8 9.41 11.69 -5.79
C PRO A 8 9.53 11.38 -4.29
N ASN A 9 8.78 12.09 -3.44
CA ASN A 9 8.86 11.88 -1.99
C ASN A 9 8.21 10.56 -1.56
N ALA A 10 7.07 10.23 -2.14
CA ALA A 10 6.39 8.97 -1.86
C ALA A 10 7.23 7.77 -2.29
N VAL A 11 7.81 7.83 -3.48
CA VAL A 11 8.66 6.76 -3.99
C VAL A 11 9.93 6.62 -3.13
N GLU A 12 10.54 7.72 -2.71
CA GLU A 12 11.70 7.68 -1.81
C GLU A 12 11.36 7.00 -0.49
N ARG A 13 10.25 7.40 0.16
CA ARG A 13 9.77 6.77 1.39
C ARG A 13 9.54 5.27 1.19
N PHE A 14 8.87 4.91 0.10
CA PHE A 14 8.58 3.53 -0.22
C PHE A 14 9.86 2.70 -0.40
N LYS A 15 10.83 3.23 -1.14
CA LYS A 15 12.15 2.59 -1.31
C LYS A 15 12.89 2.41 0.01
N ASP A 16 12.90 3.43 0.86
CA ASP A 16 13.58 3.37 2.15
C ASP A 16 12.99 2.27 3.03
N LEU A 17 11.67 2.15 3.06
CA LEU A 17 11.00 1.11 3.83
C LEU A 17 11.25 -0.29 3.24
N ILE A 18 11.32 -0.41 1.92
CA ILE A 18 11.67 -1.68 1.27
C ILE A 18 13.11 -2.06 1.60
N LYS A 19 14.06 -1.15 1.46
CA LYS A 19 15.48 -1.40 1.70
C LYS A 19 15.79 -1.71 3.15
N SER A 20 15.06 -1.11 4.08
CA SER A 20 15.21 -1.39 5.52
C SER A 20 14.49 -2.68 5.96
N GLU A 21 13.86 -3.39 5.02
CA GLU A 21 13.09 -4.61 5.28
C GLU A 21 11.86 -4.37 6.18
N ALA A 22 11.40 -3.12 6.28
CA ALA A 22 10.28 -2.76 7.14
C ALA A 22 8.95 -3.43 6.72
N TYR A 23 8.80 -3.75 5.44
CA TYR A 23 7.60 -4.41 4.92
C TYR A 23 7.62 -5.93 5.03
N ASN A 24 8.75 -6.53 5.40
CA ASN A 24 8.82 -7.99 5.54
C ASN A 24 7.93 -8.44 6.71
N ASN A 25 7.16 -9.48 6.51
CA ASN A 25 6.20 -10.03 7.48
C ASN A 25 5.07 -9.07 7.87
N ILE A 26 4.72 -8.15 6.97
CA ILE A 26 3.62 -7.20 7.19
C ILE A 26 2.36 -7.67 6.46
N ALA A 27 1.22 -7.55 7.15
CA ALA A 27 -0.08 -8.02 6.67
C ALA A 27 -0.62 -7.18 5.51
N PHE A 28 -1.32 -7.85 4.59
CA PHE A 28 -2.36 -7.22 3.79
C PHE A 28 -3.64 -7.19 4.63
N HIS A 29 -3.79 -6.16 5.42
CA HIS A 29 -4.80 -6.10 6.49
C HIS A 29 -6.19 -5.66 6.02
N ARG A 30 -6.30 -5.03 4.86
CA ARG A 30 -7.57 -4.57 4.30
C ARG A 30 -7.68 -5.03 2.86
N VAL A 31 -8.77 -5.75 2.55
CA VAL A 31 -9.01 -6.26 1.21
C VAL A 31 -10.47 -6.06 0.84
N ILE A 32 -10.69 -5.40 -0.29
CA ILE A 32 -12.00 -5.35 -0.95
C ILE A 32 -11.88 -6.28 -2.14
N LYS A 33 -12.57 -7.41 -2.07
CA LYS A 33 -12.44 -8.50 -3.06
C LYS A 33 -12.58 -7.98 -4.48
N ASN A 34 -11.61 -8.33 -5.34
CA ASN A 34 -11.54 -7.97 -6.75
C ASN A 34 -11.37 -6.46 -7.02
N LYS A 35 -11.18 -5.64 -5.98
CA LYS A 35 -11.07 -4.18 -6.13
C LYS A 35 -9.78 -3.61 -5.61
N LEU A 36 -9.41 -3.94 -4.35
CA LEU A 36 -8.29 -3.28 -3.69
C LEU A 36 -7.67 -4.17 -2.62
N ILE A 37 -6.35 -4.11 -2.53
CA ILE A 37 -5.58 -4.75 -1.46
C ILE A 37 -4.73 -3.67 -0.81
N GLN A 38 -4.79 -3.56 0.51
CA GLN A 38 -4.04 -2.59 1.29
C GLN A 38 -3.21 -3.29 2.36
N GLY A 39 -1.98 -2.84 2.50
CA GLY A 39 -1.05 -3.32 3.52
C GLY A 39 -0.05 -2.25 3.90
N GLY A 40 1.01 -2.67 4.59
CA GLY A 40 2.11 -1.76 4.92
C GLY A 40 1.99 -1.04 6.25
N ASP A 41 1.10 -1.46 7.15
CA ASP A 41 1.11 -0.97 8.53
C ASP A 41 2.25 -1.66 9.30
N ILE A 42 3.39 -1.00 9.35
CA ILE A 42 4.61 -1.58 9.93
C ILE A 42 4.62 -1.55 11.46
N GLU A 43 3.70 -0.81 12.07
CA GLU A 43 3.56 -0.73 13.52
C GLU A 43 2.66 -1.82 14.07
N PHE A 44 1.47 -2.00 13.49
CA PHE A 44 0.46 -2.92 14.01
C PHE A 44 0.16 -4.12 13.11
N GLY A 45 0.76 -4.19 11.93
CA GLY A 45 0.53 -5.23 10.93
C GLY A 45 1.60 -6.33 10.87
N ARG A 46 2.54 -6.37 11.81
CA ARG A 46 3.60 -7.38 11.82
C ARG A 46 3.06 -8.74 12.25
N LYS A 47 3.49 -9.79 11.58
CA LYS A 47 3.04 -11.16 11.82
C LYS A 47 3.21 -11.61 13.27
N ASP A 48 4.33 -11.23 13.90
CA ASP A 48 4.66 -11.59 15.29
C ASP A 48 3.99 -10.67 16.33
N LYS A 49 3.40 -9.56 15.91
CA LYS A 49 2.82 -8.54 16.80
C LYS A 49 1.52 -7.96 16.25
N LEU A 50 0.74 -8.77 15.53
CA LEU A 50 -0.48 -8.30 14.89
C LEU A 50 -1.48 -7.79 15.93
N ASP A 51 -1.89 -6.53 15.81
CA ASP A 51 -2.86 -5.90 16.70
C ASP A 51 -4.15 -5.58 15.92
N TYR A 52 -5.13 -6.45 16.03
CA TYR A 52 -6.40 -6.29 15.32
C TYR A 52 -7.20 -5.06 15.74
N GLY A 53 -6.95 -4.53 16.93
CA GLY A 53 -7.65 -3.34 17.42
C GLY A 53 -7.09 -2.03 16.88
N LYS A 54 -5.85 -2.03 16.40
CA LYS A 54 -5.14 -0.82 15.95
C LYS A 54 -4.65 -0.89 14.51
N ILE A 55 -4.67 -2.07 13.89
CA ILE A 55 -4.18 -2.24 12.53
C ILE A 55 -4.88 -1.28 11.57
N GLY A 56 -4.12 -0.67 10.68
CA GLY A 56 -4.58 0.38 9.79
C GLY A 56 -4.34 1.79 10.30
N THR A 57 -3.93 1.94 11.58
CA THR A 57 -3.62 3.24 12.19
C THR A 57 -2.14 3.47 12.46
N GLY A 58 -1.29 2.49 12.15
CA GLY A 58 0.12 2.51 12.48
C GLY A 58 0.92 3.53 11.67
N LYS A 59 2.05 3.93 12.25
CA LYS A 59 2.97 4.91 11.70
C LYS A 59 4.37 4.32 11.59
N SER A 60 5.19 4.87 10.69
CA SER A 60 6.57 4.44 10.53
C SER A 60 7.53 5.01 11.58
N GLY A 61 7.16 6.12 12.19
CA GLY A 61 8.07 6.90 13.02
C GLY A 61 8.92 7.90 12.24
N LEU A 62 8.80 7.91 10.91
CA LEU A 62 9.57 8.81 10.03
C LEU A 62 8.81 10.11 9.68
N GLY A 63 7.61 10.26 10.20
CA GLY A 63 6.73 11.38 9.88
C GLY A 63 5.88 11.15 8.66
N THR A 64 4.87 11.99 8.46
CA THR A 64 4.01 11.96 7.28
C THR A 64 4.68 12.66 6.10
N ILE A 65 4.23 12.36 4.90
CA ILE A 65 4.69 13.02 3.68
C ILE A 65 3.54 13.71 2.99
N LYS A 66 3.87 14.73 2.20
CA LYS A 66 2.88 15.50 1.44
C LYS A 66 2.25 14.63 0.35
N SER A 67 0.94 14.76 0.16
CA SER A 67 0.25 14.15 -0.97
C SER A 67 0.80 14.69 -2.29
N GLU A 68 1.17 13.79 -3.19
CA GLU A 68 1.68 14.13 -4.51
C GLU A 68 0.61 13.75 -5.55
N ILE A 69 -0.39 14.60 -5.69
CA ILE A 69 -1.64 14.32 -6.42
C ILE A 69 -1.86 15.21 -7.64
N GLU A 70 -0.97 16.17 -7.91
CA GLU A 70 -1.07 17.10 -9.03
C GLU A 70 -0.32 16.57 -10.27
N ASN A 71 -0.53 15.31 -10.62
CA ASN A 71 0.22 14.62 -11.68
C ASN A 71 -0.66 13.98 -12.75
N ASN A 72 -1.97 14.17 -12.68
CA ASN A 72 -2.95 13.63 -13.64
C ASN A 72 -2.82 12.13 -13.87
N PHE A 73 -2.41 11.39 -12.85
CA PHE A 73 -2.23 9.94 -12.95
C PHE A 73 -3.59 9.24 -12.96
N ASP A 74 -3.83 8.43 -13.99
CA ASP A 74 -5.03 7.63 -14.13
C ASP A 74 -4.82 6.26 -13.48
N PHE A 75 -5.56 6.00 -12.40
CA PHE A 75 -5.45 4.75 -11.64
C PHE A 75 -6.12 3.61 -12.39
N LYS A 76 -5.33 2.88 -13.15
CA LYS A 76 -5.74 1.66 -13.86
C LYS A 76 -5.45 0.43 -13.01
N LYS A 77 -6.10 -0.69 -13.34
CA LYS A 77 -5.84 -2.00 -12.75
C LYS A 77 -4.34 -2.26 -12.63
N GLY A 78 -3.89 -2.61 -11.43
CA GLY A 78 -2.49 -2.85 -11.11
C GLY A 78 -1.74 -1.63 -10.57
N SER A 79 -2.36 -0.46 -10.55
CA SER A 79 -1.74 0.75 -9.98
C SER A 79 -1.53 0.61 -8.48
N VAL A 80 -0.41 1.16 -8.00
CA VAL A 80 -0.05 1.18 -6.58
C VAL A 80 -0.05 2.63 -6.11
N GLY A 81 -0.73 2.89 -5.01
CA GLY A 81 -0.78 4.21 -4.39
C GLY A 81 -0.52 4.16 -2.89
N LEU A 82 -0.26 5.32 -2.28
CA LEU A 82 -0.15 5.40 -0.83
C LEU A 82 -1.52 5.64 -0.19
N ALA A 83 -1.80 4.89 0.85
CA ALA A 83 -2.95 5.12 1.70
C ALA A 83 -2.73 6.36 2.58
N ARG A 84 -3.80 7.02 2.93
CA ARG A 84 -3.82 8.17 3.84
C ARG A 84 -5.08 8.15 4.70
N SER A 85 -5.12 8.97 5.73
CA SER A 85 -6.35 9.21 6.46
C SER A 85 -7.34 10.04 5.61
N LEU A 86 -8.43 10.47 6.17
CA LEU A 86 -9.35 11.38 5.49
C LEU A 86 -8.71 12.72 5.12
N LYS A 87 -7.62 13.09 5.78
CA LYS A 87 -6.88 14.32 5.52
C LYS A 87 -5.76 14.06 4.52
N TYR A 88 -5.51 15.03 3.64
CA TYR A 88 -4.32 15.05 2.81
C TYR A 88 -3.07 15.22 3.65
N ASP A 89 -1.92 14.89 3.08
CA ASP A 89 -0.60 15.04 3.72
C ASP A 89 -0.45 14.17 4.97
N THR A 90 -1.13 13.05 5.01
CA THR A 90 -1.04 12.05 6.09
C THR A 90 -0.47 10.71 5.63
N GLU A 91 -0.01 10.63 4.40
CA GLU A 91 0.64 9.45 3.86
C GLU A 91 1.89 9.11 4.67
N ASP A 92 2.15 7.83 4.85
CA ASP A 92 3.33 7.36 5.57
C ASP A 92 3.85 6.03 5.00
N SER A 93 3.43 4.89 5.56
CA SER A 93 3.95 3.59 5.15
C SER A 93 2.92 2.71 4.43
N GLN A 94 1.64 2.93 4.65
CA GLN A 94 0.60 2.07 4.09
C GLN A 94 0.38 2.36 2.61
N PHE A 95 0.18 1.29 1.85
CA PHE A 95 -0.04 1.37 0.40
C PHE A 95 -1.18 0.46 -0.01
N PHE A 96 -1.72 0.72 -1.19
CA PHE A 96 -2.74 -0.14 -1.79
C PHE A 96 -2.39 -0.48 -3.24
N ILE A 97 -2.92 -1.60 -3.69
CA ILE A 97 -2.87 -2.04 -5.08
C ILE A 97 -4.30 -2.18 -5.55
N ILE A 98 -4.67 -1.51 -6.63
CA ILE A 98 -6.02 -1.64 -7.18
C ILE A 98 -6.10 -2.78 -8.19
N LEU A 99 -7.21 -3.50 -8.14
CA LEU A 99 -7.45 -4.68 -8.98
C LEU A 99 -8.47 -4.41 -10.09
N GLU A 100 -8.99 -3.19 -10.16
CA GLU A 100 -9.84 -2.69 -11.24
C GLU A 100 -9.56 -1.20 -11.44
N ASP A 101 -9.98 -0.65 -12.58
CA ASP A 101 -9.79 0.78 -12.85
C ASP A 101 -10.60 1.63 -11.89
N GLU A 102 -9.97 2.67 -11.34
CA GLU A 102 -10.57 3.60 -10.38
C GLU A 102 -10.33 5.05 -10.80
N PRO A 103 -11.10 5.56 -11.77
CA PRO A 103 -10.88 6.92 -12.28
C PRO A 103 -11.09 8.02 -11.23
N LEU A 104 -11.87 7.74 -10.17
CA LEU A 104 -12.09 8.70 -9.09
C LEU A 104 -10.89 8.88 -8.17
N PHE A 105 -9.87 8.04 -8.29
CA PHE A 105 -8.65 8.17 -7.48
C PHE A 105 -7.67 9.20 -8.04
N GLU A 106 -7.84 9.60 -9.29
CA GLU A 106 -7.04 10.66 -9.90
C GLU A 106 -7.19 11.96 -9.10
N GLY A 107 -6.05 12.56 -8.72
CA GLY A 107 -6.05 13.77 -7.91
C GLY A 107 -6.43 13.58 -6.45
N GLU A 108 -6.71 12.34 -6.02
CA GLU A 108 -7.11 12.03 -4.65
C GLU A 108 -6.05 11.23 -3.90
N TYR A 109 -5.28 10.41 -4.61
CA TYR A 109 -4.25 9.56 -4.02
C TYR A 109 -2.91 9.72 -4.72
N THR A 110 -1.84 9.58 -3.95
CA THR A 110 -0.47 9.64 -4.44
C THR A 110 -0.09 8.33 -5.14
N PRO A 111 0.19 8.34 -6.45
CA PRO A 111 0.62 7.15 -7.16
C PRO A 111 2.09 6.82 -6.86
N VAL A 112 2.42 5.55 -6.70
CA VAL A 112 3.79 5.10 -6.45
C VAL A 112 4.35 4.28 -7.60
N GLY A 113 3.49 3.52 -8.27
CA GLY A 113 3.95 2.62 -9.30
C GLY A 113 2.86 1.72 -9.85
N LYS A 114 3.29 0.61 -10.45
CA LYS A 114 2.41 -0.35 -11.10
C LYS A 114 2.96 -1.76 -10.97
N VAL A 115 2.06 -2.72 -10.77
CA VAL A 115 2.38 -4.15 -10.84
C VAL A 115 2.57 -4.53 -12.31
N LEU A 116 3.73 -5.09 -12.64
CA LEU A 116 4.04 -5.57 -13.99
C LEU A 116 3.69 -7.04 -14.18
N PHE A 117 3.90 -7.86 -13.14
CA PHE A 117 3.69 -9.31 -13.19
C PHE A 117 3.08 -9.79 -11.87
N GLY A 118 2.34 -10.91 -11.93
CA GLY A 118 1.82 -11.56 -10.73
C GLY A 118 0.50 -10.99 -10.22
N LEU A 119 -0.19 -10.18 -11.00
CA LEU A 119 -1.47 -9.61 -10.61
C LEU A 119 -2.50 -10.71 -10.26
N ASP A 120 -2.46 -11.86 -10.95
CA ASP A 120 -3.36 -12.98 -10.70
C ASP A 120 -3.25 -13.51 -9.26
N ALA A 121 -2.05 -13.48 -8.69
CA ALA A 121 -1.85 -13.91 -7.30
C ALA A 121 -2.54 -12.98 -6.31
N LEU A 122 -2.64 -11.69 -6.63
CA LEU A 122 -3.27 -10.69 -5.77
C LEU A 122 -4.79 -10.88 -5.66
N TYR A 123 -5.43 -11.43 -6.69
CA TYR A 123 -6.86 -11.75 -6.62
C TYR A 123 -7.16 -12.90 -5.64
N LYS A 124 -6.14 -13.66 -5.25
CA LYS A 124 -6.26 -14.81 -4.33
C LYS A 124 -5.92 -14.46 -2.89
N ILE A 125 -5.55 -13.23 -2.61
CA ILE A 125 -5.26 -12.76 -1.25
C ILE A 125 -6.52 -12.90 -0.39
N LYS A 126 -6.33 -13.34 0.86
CA LYS A 126 -7.42 -13.56 1.81
C LYS A 126 -8.20 -12.29 2.08
N TYR A 127 -9.50 -12.43 2.12
CA TYR A 127 -10.43 -11.37 2.48
C TYR A 127 -11.44 -11.90 3.51
N SER A 128 -12.15 -10.99 4.17
CA SER A 128 -13.23 -11.35 5.11
C SER A 128 -14.59 -10.96 4.53
N HIS A 129 -15.59 -11.85 4.69
CA HIS A 129 -16.92 -11.64 4.11
C HIS A 129 -17.70 -10.48 4.73
N ARG A 130 -17.45 -10.16 6.01
CA ARG A 130 -18.22 -9.18 6.78
C ARG A 130 -17.49 -7.88 7.05
N SER A 131 -16.21 -7.78 6.62
CA SER A 131 -15.38 -6.61 6.88
C SER A 131 -14.31 -6.50 5.81
N GLU A 132 -13.92 -5.27 5.50
CA GLU A 132 -12.74 -5.01 4.66
C GLU A 132 -11.45 -5.37 5.39
N TYR A 133 -11.46 -5.34 6.74
CA TYR A 133 -10.32 -5.78 7.56
C TYR A 133 -10.30 -7.30 7.67
N VAL A 134 -9.15 -7.88 7.39
CA VAL A 134 -9.00 -9.32 7.19
C VAL A 134 -8.61 -10.01 8.50
N LEU A 135 -9.42 -10.99 8.92
CA LEU A 135 -9.02 -11.93 9.98
C LEU A 135 -8.04 -12.94 9.39
N ARG A 136 -6.93 -13.18 10.07
CA ARG A 136 -5.86 -14.10 9.62
C ARG A 136 -5.38 -13.73 8.21
N PRO A 137 -4.85 -12.52 8.02
CA PRO A 137 -4.47 -12.03 6.69
C PRO A 137 -3.28 -12.80 6.12
N ASP A 138 -3.07 -12.66 4.81
CA ASP A 138 -1.81 -13.00 4.18
C ASP A 138 -0.76 -11.94 4.49
N PHE A 139 0.51 -12.34 4.46
CA PHE A 139 1.64 -11.48 4.80
C PHE A 139 2.59 -11.34 3.62
N ILE A 140 3.23 -10.20 3.53
CA ILE A 140 4.39 -10.01 2.67
C ILE A 140 5.55 -10.78 3.33
N ILE A 141 6.05 -11.83 2.68
CA ILE A 141 7.18 -12.59 3.24
C ILE A 141 8.46 -11.79 3.08
N THR A 142 8.74 -11.36 1.84
CA THR A 142 9.88 -10.49 1.53
C THR A 142 9.47 -9.45 0.50
N PHE A 143 10.03 -8.25 0.66
CA PHE A 143 9.87 -7.16 -0.29
C PHE A 143 11.25 -6.59 -0.60
N LYS A 144 11.67 -6.65 -1.84
CA LYS A 144 13.04 -6.27 -2.26
C LYS A 144 13.03 -5.34 -3.45
N MET A 145 14.01 -4.45 -3.47
CA MET A 145 14.34 -3.70 -4.69
C MET A 145 15.08 -4.63 -5.65
N LEU A 146 14.70 -4.61 -6.92
CA LEU A 146 15.49 -5.22 -7.98
C LEU A 146 16.41 -4.14 -8.55
N GLU A 147 17.69 -4.40 -8.56
CA GLU A 147 18.68 -3.54 -9.19
C GLU A 147 19.05 -4.14 -10.54
N TYR A 148 19.07 -3.31 -11.58
CA TYR A 148 19.44 -3.70 -12.93
C TYR A 148 20.86 -3.21 -13.24
#